data_c58c6f3babdaf4fcda5f6db19b26f3dc
#
_entry.id   c58c6f3babdaf4fcda5f6db19b26f3dc
#
_cell.length_a   1.000
_cell.length_b   1.000
_cell.length_c   1.000
_cell.angle_alpha   90.00
_cell.angle_beta   90.00
_cell.angle_gamma   90.00
#
_symmetry.space_group_name_H-M   'P 1'
#
loop_
_entity.id
_entity.type
_entity.pdbx_description
1 polymer ?
#
loop_
_entity_poly.entity_id
_entity_poly.type
_entity_poly.pdbx_seq_one_letter_code
_entity_poly.pdbx_strand_id
1 'polypeptide(L)'
;MDNIRNIVFDFDGTLMDTAPLILGTMKATIEKLGLEPHTDEEYRATIGLRLEEIPAALWQATPEVGKLYAATYRRIFNELKQSFQIECFPGVIDTLKLLNADGYRMAIASSRNRKSLQEYVDSFDISDCFTMLVGGDDVFQGKPAPDPVLKILGSCGWKATETITVGDASVDILMGRAAGTATCAVTYGNGTMEELLSSEPTFMTDTFNALRPIVRGVNPEIVKYVEHSIIPRYDDFDKAHRRDHVRMVIDQSLCLLRRLPELNIDMAYCIATFHDLGLVDGREKHHIASGKILESDSFIRTYFTEQQIDIMKEAVEDHRASGKTKPRSLYGMVVADADRFIEAETIIRRTI
;
A
#
# COMPACT_ATOMS: atom_id res chain seq x y z
N MET A 1 -5.52 -17.31 5.05
CA MET A 1 -6.21 -16.57 3.98
C MET A 1 -5.93 -17.24 2.67
N ASP A 2 -6.96 -17.48 1.90
CA ASP A 2 -6.77 -18.00 0.56
C ASP A 2 -6.07 -16.94 -0.29
N ASN A 3 -5.18 -17.39 -1.12
CA ASN A 3 -4.23 -16.68 -1.93
C ASN A 3 -4.83 -15.42 -2.62
N ILE A 4 -4.57 -14.23 -2.13
CA ILE A 4 -4.97 -12.96 -2.77
C ILE A 4 -4.30 -12.90 -4.14
N ARG A 5 -5.11 -12.61 -5.17
CA ARG A 5 -4.69 -12.50 -6.57
C ARG A 5 -5.09 -11.19 -7.21
N ASN A 6 -6.08 -10.52 -6.61
CA ASN A 6 -6.67 -9.32 -7.16
C ASN A 6 -6.69 -8.22 -6.11
N ILE A 7 -6.46 -6.99 -6.53
CA ILE A 7 -6.46 -5.83 -5.66
C ILE A 7 -7.33 -4.75 -6.29
N VAL A 8 -8.29 -4.24 -5.53
CA VAL A 8 -9.11 -3.09 -5.92
C VAL A 8 -8.69 -1.91 -5.06
N PHE A 9 -8.20 -0.85 -5.67
CA PHE A 9 -7.76 0.36 -4.99
C PHE A 9 -8.81 1.46 -5.06
N ASP A 10 -8.96 2.22 -4.00
CA ASP A 10 -9.41 3.59 -4.12
C ASP A 10 -8.31 4.47 -4.74
N PHE A 11 -8.64 5.70 -5.10
CA PHE A 11 -7.75 6.62 -5.78
C PHE A 11 -7.35 7.83 -4.91
N ASP A 12 -8.35 8.63 -4.50
CA ASP A 12 -8.14 9.91 -3.81
C ASP A 12 -7.85 9.70 -2.32
N GLY A 13 -6.63 9.92 -1.86
CA GLY A 13 -6.19 9.62 -0.49
C GLY A 13 -5.55 8.25 -0.33
N THR A 14 -5.67 7.38 -1.32
CA THR A 14 -5.07 6.03 -1.32
C THR A 14 -3.86 5.93 -2.24
N LEU A 15 -4.02 6.25 -3.52
CA LEU A 15 -2.93 6.27 -4.50
C LEU A 15 -2.33 7.67 -4.65
N MET A 16 -3.18 8.70 -4.63
CA MET A 16 -2.80 10.09 -4.92
C MET A 16 -3.17 11.01 -3.77
N ASP A 17 -2.26 11.92 -3.42
CA ASP A 17 -2.56 13.03 -2.51
C ASP A 17 -3.27 14.15 -3.29
N THR A 18 -4.57 13.97 -3.44
CA THR A 18 -5.46 14.92 -4.11
C THR A 18 -6.16 15.87 -3.15
N ALA A 19 -6.00 15.70 -1.85
CA ALA A 19 -6.69 16.47 -0.82
C ALA A 19 -6.48 18.00 -0.97
N PRO A 20 -5.27 18.51 -1.26
CA PRO A 20 -5.09 19.96 -1.45
C PRO A 20 -5.94 20.55 -2.58
N LEU A 21 -6.03 19.87 -3.73
CA LEU A 21 -6.86 20.30 -4.86
C LEU A 21 -8.35 20.15 -4.54
N ILE A 22 -8.75 19.05 -3.93
CA ILE A 22 -10.16 18.80 -3.57
C ILE A 22 -10.63 19.88 -2.59
N LEU A 23 -9.92 20.12 -1.50
CA LEU A 23 -10.27 21.13 -0.49
C LEU A 23 -10.28 22.54 -1.08
N GLY A 24 -9.29 22.90 -1.89
CA GLY A 24 -9.27 24.19 -2.59
C GLY A 24 -10.49 24.37 -3.50
N THR A 25 -10.86 23.32 -4.22
CA THR A 25 -12.05 23.33 -5.09
C THR A 25 -13.35 23.41 -4.29
N MET A 26 -13.46 22.68 -3.16
CA MET A 26 -14.62 22.75 -2.27
C MET A 26 -14.82 24.16 -1.74
N LYS A 27 -13.77 24.80 -1.17
CA LYS A 27 -13.82 26.15 -0.63
C LYS A 27 -14.27 27.16 -1.69
N ALA A 28 -13.68 27.12 -2.87
CA ALA A 28 -14.07 28.01 -3.99
C ALA A 28 -15.53 27.75 -4.46
N THR A 29 -16.00 26.49 -4.40
CA THR A 29 -17.38 26.13 -4.75
C THR A 29 -18.37 26.66 -3.72
N ILE A 30 -18.04 26.53 -2.43
CA ILE A 30 -18.85 27.00 -1.30
C ILE A 30 -18.99 28.52 -1.35
N GLU A 31 -17.88 29.25 -1.53
CA GLU A 31 -17.88 30.70 -1.71
C GLU A 31 -18.74 31.13 -2.89
N LYS A 32 -18.61 30.44 -4.03
CA LYS A 32 -19.37 30.73 -5.25
C LYS A 32 -20.87 30.54 -5.11
N LEU A 33 -21.27 29.54 -4.29
CA LEU A 33 -22.67 29.21 -4.04
C LEU A 33 -23.26 29.95 -2.83
N GLY A 34 -22.44 30.69 -2.07
CA GLY A 34 -22.87 31.39 -0.86
C GLY A 34 -23.31 30.43 0.25
N LEU A 35 -22.69 29.24 0.33
CA LEU A 35 -22.96 28.27 1.38
C LEU A 35 -22.14 28.61 2.64
N GLU A 36 -22.64 28.21 3.82
CA GLU A 36 -21.95 28.40 5.09
C GLU A 36 -20.65 27.54 5.10
N PRO A 37 -19.49 28.14 5.47
CA PRO A 37 -18.25 27.40 5.48
C PRO A 37 -18.18 26.42 6.67
N HIS A 38 -17.50 25.28 6.46
CA HIS A 38 -17.13 24.27 7.43
C HIS A 38 -15.62 24.23 7.67
N THR A 39 -15.16 23.40 8.61
CA THR A 39 -13.73 23.18 8.87
C THR A 39 -13.10 22.29 7.81
N ASP A 40 -11.76 22.31 7.69
CA ASP A 40 -11.03 21.44 6.75
C ASP A 40 -11.21 19.96 7.10
N GLU A 41 -11.35 19.62 8.38
CA GLU A 41 -11.63 18.27 8.86
C GLU A 41 -13.01 17.78 8.39
N GLU A 42 -14.04 18.62 8.50
CA GLU A 42 -15.39 18.29 8.01
C GLU A 42 -15.40 18.10 6.49
N TYR A 43 -14.67 18.94 5.76
CA TYR A 43 -14.52 18.74 4.31
C TYR A 43 -13.78 17.44 3.98
N ARG A 44 -12.67 17.14 4.68
CA ARG A 44 -11.92 15.90 4.48
C ARG A 44 -12.77 14.66 4.70
N ALA A 45 -13.63 14.66 5.71
CA ALA A 45 -14.54 13.56 6.01
C ALA A 45 -15.55 13.27 4.87
N THR A 46 -15.74 14.21 3.93
CA THR A 46 -16.59 13.99 2.75
C THR A 46 -15.82 13.53 1.51
N ILE A 47 -14.48 13.51 1.55
CA ILE A 47 -13.68 12.95 0.46
C ILE A 47 -13.98 11.45 0.36
N GLY A 48 -14.31 10.97 -0.85
CA GLY A 48 -14.78 9.60 -1.06
C GLY A 48 -16.29 9.50 -1.32
N LEU A 49 -17.08 10.48 -0.92
CA LEU A 49 -18.49 10.58 -1.29
C LEU A 49 -18.66 11.06 -2.76
N ARG A 50 -19.83 10.84 -3.31
CA ARG A 50 -20.22 11.49 -4.58
C ARG A 50 -20.42 12.98 -4.36
N LEU A 51 -20.03 13.79 -5.35
CA LEU A 51 -20.16 15.25 -5.26
C LEU A 51 -21.60 15.72 -4.96
N GLU A 52 -22.59 15.01 -5.50
CA GLU A 52 -24.00 15.29 -5.29
C GLU A 52 -24.46 15.02 -3.85
N GLU A 53 -23.74 14.17 -3.11
CA GLU A 53 -24.07 13.76 -1.73
C GLU A 53 -23.44 14.67 -0.67
N ILE A 54 -22.35 15.37 -1.02
CA ILE A 54 -21.60 16.26 -0.10
C ILE A 54 -22.50 17.33 0.54
N PRO A 55 -23.38 18.06 -0.20
CA PRO A 55 -24.25 19.05 0.44
C PRO A 55 -25.29 18.44 1.39
N ALA A 56 -25.75 17.21 1.16
CA ALA A 56 -26.62 16.53 2.10
C ALA A 56 -25.89 16.17 3.39
N ALA A 57 -24.62 15.77 3.31
CA ALA A 57 -23.80 15.41 4.46
C ALA A 57 -23.43 16.64 5.32
N LEU A 58 -23.07 17.79 4.70
CA LEU A 58 -22.59 18.98 5.41
C LEU A 58 -23.73 19.95 5.82
N TRP A 59 -24.73 20.12 4.97
CA TRP A 59 -25.80 21.14 5.20
C TRP A 59 -27.21 20.55 5.23
N GLN A 60 -27.36 19.22 5.21
CA GLN A 60 -28.68 18.56 5.09
C GLN A 60 -29.48 19.09 3.87
N ALA A 61 -28.76 19.42 2.80
CA ALA A 61 -29.33 20.08 1.64
C ALA A 61 -30.14 19.10 0.75
N THR A 62 -30.99 19.66 -0.12
CA THR A 62 -31.80 18.87 -1.04
C THR A 62 -30.97 18.31 -2.22
N PRO A 63 -31.45 17.27 -2.92
CA PRO A 63 -30.77 16.74 -4.12
C PRO A 63 -30.53 17.77 -5.22
N GLU A 64 -31.40 18.80 -5.33
CA GLU A 64 -31.23 19.89 -6.30
C GLU A 64 -29.98 20.72 -5.99
N VAL A 65 -29.74 21.04 -4.71
CA VAL A 65 -28.51 21.72 -4.25
C VAL A 65 -27.30 20.83 -4.52
N GLY A 66 -27.41 19.51 -4.30
CA GLY A 66 -26.37 18.54 -4.62
C GLY A 66 -25.95 18.57 -6.09
N LYS A 67 -26.92 18.59 -7.01
CA LYS A 67 -26.64 18.70 -8.45
C LYS A 67 -25.98 20.03 -8.82
N LEU A 68 -26.44 21.16 -8.24
CA LEU A 68 -25.85 22.47 -8.47
C LEU A 68 -24.41 22.54 -7.95
N TYR A 69 -24.20 22.00 -6.74
CA TYR A 69 -22.86 21.89 -6.14
C TYR A 69 -21.92 21.10 -7.04
N ALA A 70 -22.31 19.91 -7.44
CA ALA A 70 -21.49 19.03 -8.28
C ALA A 70 -21.15 19.68 -9.64
N ALA A 71 -22.09 20.36 -10.28
CA ALA A 71 -21.85 21.07 -11.54
C ALA A 71 -20.86 22.23 -11.36
N THR A 72 -21.03 23.01 -10.27
CA THR A 72 -20.16 24.14 -9.95
C THR A 72 -18.76 23.66 -9.58
N TYR A 73 -18.66 22.61 -8.75
CA TYR A 73 -17.40 21.97 -8.36
C TYR A 73 -16.61 21.49 -9.58
N ARG A 74 -17.24 20.74 -10.50
CA ARG A 74 -16.57 20.21 -11.70
C ARG A 74 -15.99 21.32 -12.58
N ARG A 75 -16.69 22.46 -12.70
CA ARG A 75 -16.20 23.62 -13.44
C ARG A 75 -14.97 24.22 -12.74
N ILE A 76 -15.07 24.50 -11.44
CA ILE A 76 -13.97 25.09 -10.66
C ILE A 76 -12.76 24.14 -10.59
N PHE A 77 -13.01 22.84 -10.43
CA PHE A 77 -11.95 21.82 -10.45
C PHE A 77 -11.14 21.87 -11.75
N ASN A 78 -11.81 21.96 -12.90
CA ASN A 78 -11.13 22.05 -14.19
C ASN A 78 -10.32 23.35 -14.35
N GLU A 79 -10.73 24.43 -13.72
CA GLU A 79 -10.00 25.70 -13.68
C GLU A 79 -8.75 25.60 -12.77
N LEU A 80 -8.88 24.95 -11.61
CA LEU A 80 -7.83 24.88 -10.60
C LEU A 80 -6.82 23.75 -10.81
N LYS A 81 -7.21 22.65 -11.46
CA LYS A 81 -6.37 21.43 -11.53
C LYS A 81 -4.96 21.67 -12.09
N GLN A 82 -4.77 22.67 -12.93
CA GLN A 82 -3.45 23.01 -13.47
C GLN A 82 -2.57 23.81 -12.49
N SER A 83 -3.17 24.40 -11.45
CA SER A 83 -2.48 25.18 -10.42
C SER A 83 -2.00 24.33 -9.23
N PHE A 84 -2.41 23.06 -9.17
CA PHE A 84 -2.02 22.14 -8.13
C PHE A 84 -1.14 21.04 -8.71
N GLN A 85 0.01 20.84 -8.11
CA GLN A 85 0.82 19.65 -8.37
C GLN A 85 0.25 18.50 -7.52
N ILE A 86 -0.32 17.51 -8.20
CA ILE A 86 -0.78 16.27 -7.54
C ILE A 86 0.36 15.29 -7.57
N GLU A 87 0.62 14.63 -6.45
CA GLU A 87 1.67 13.64 -6.30
C GLU A 87 1.07 12.30 -5.87
N CYS A 88 1.75 11.22 -6.21
CA CYS A 88 1.48 9.91 -5.62
C CYS A 88 1.98 9.89 -4.18
N PHE A 89 1.29 9.17 -3.30
CA PHE A 89 1.87 8.89 -1.99
C PHE A 89 3.19 8.12 -2.12
N PRO A 90 4.10 8.25 -1.12
CA PRO A 90 5.40 7.59 -1.16
C PRO A 90 5.29 6.07 -1.41
N GLY A 91 6.05 5.57 -2.37
CA GLY A 91 6.13 4.15 -2.70
C GLY A 91 4.99 3.60 -3.57
N VAL A 92 3.97 4.39 -3.93
CA VAL A 92 2.82 3.92 -4.72
C VAL A 92 3.26 3.42 -6.09
N ILE A 93 3.95 4.24 -6.88
CA ILE A 93 4.32 3.88 -8.26
C ILE A 93 5.16 2.61 -8.29
N ASP A 94 6.19 2.54 -7.45
CA ASP A 94 7.10 1.38 -7.42
C ASP A 94 6.38 0.12 -6.96
N THR A 95 5.54 0.21 -5.91
CA THR A 95 4.78 -0.93 -5.42
C THR A 95 3.75 -1.42 -6.43
N LEU A 96 3.06 -0.54 -7.15
CA LEU A 96 2.13 -0.93 -8.22
C LEU A 96 2.86 -1.68 -9.34
N LYS A 97 4.00 -1.16 -9.81
CA LYS A 97 4.83 -1.81 -10.84
C LYS A 97 5.33 -3.20 -10.38
N LEU A 98 5.74 -3.32 -9.12
CA LEU A 98 6.17 -4.58 -8.53
C LEU A 98 5.01 -5.58 -8.37
N LEU A 99 3.84 -5.14 -7.91
CA LEU A 99 2.64 -5.99 -7.83
C LEU A 99 2.21 -6.49 -9.21
N ASN A 100 2.27 -5.63 -10.24
CA ASN A 100 1.98 -6.00 -11.63
C ASN A 100 2.99 -7.05 -12.14
N ALA A 101 4.28 -6.84 -11.91
CA ALA A 101 5.33 -7.80 -12.26
C ALA A 101 5.18 -9.14 -11.52
N ASP A 102 4.66 -9.12 -10.28
CA ASP A 102 4.32 -10.31 -9.49
C ASP A 102 3.08 -11.05 -10.00
N GLY A 103 2.35 -10.49 -10.96
CA GLY A 103 1.16 -11.08 -11.57
C GLY A 103 -0.13 -10.84 -10.80
N TYR A 104 -0.16 -9.88 -9.85
CA TYR A 104 -1.42 -9.40 -9.27
C TYR A 104 -2.22 -8.64 -10.30
N ARG A 105 -3.53 -8.90 -10.36
CA ARG A 105 -4.46 -8.15 -11.20
C ARG A 105 -5.03 -7.01 -10.39
N MET A 106 -4.94 -5.80 -10.90
CA MET A 106 -5.32 -4.59 -10.16
C MET A 106 -6.41 -3.82 -10.88
N ALA A 107 -7.28 -3.16 -10.11
CA ALA A 107 -8.32 -2.28 -10.63
C ALA A 107 -8.51 -1.08 -9.67
N ILE A 108 -9.14 -0.03 -10.17
CA ILE A 108 -9.51 1.15 -9.38
C ILE A 108 -11.03 1.24 -9.26
N ALA A 109 -11.51 1.50 -8.03
CA ALA A 109 -12.90 1.84 -7.72
C ALA A 109 -12.93 3.17 -6.97
N SER A 110 -13.39 4.25 -7.63
CA SER A 110 -13.35 5.59 -7.08
C SER A 110 -14.68 6.33 -7.26
N SER A 111 -14.96 7.30 -6.40
CA SER A 111 -16.10 8.23 -6.57
C SER A 111 -15.86 9.29 -7.65
N ARG A 112 -14.61 9.43 -8.10
CA ARG A 112 -14.21 10.27 -9.24
C ARG A 112 -14.82 9.75 -10.53
N ASN A 113 -15.11 10.63 -11.51
CA ASN A 113 -15.57 10.16 -12.83
C ASN A 113 -14.43 9.41 -13.57
N ARG A 114 -14.83 8.43 -14.38
CA ARG A 114 -13.88 7.55 -15.08
C ARG A 114 -12.90 8.28 -15.99
N LYS A 115 -13.34 9.35 -16.68
CA LYS A 115 -12.47 10.13 -17.56
C LYS A 115 -11.33 10.78 -16.77
N SER A 116 -11.65 11.36 -15.62
CA SER A 116 -10.63 11.96 -14.74
C SER A 116 -9.67 10.92 -14.18
N LEU A 117 -10.13 9.71 -13.83
CA LEU A 117 -9.25 8.61 -13.42
C LEU A 117 -8.26 8.25 -14.53
N GLN A 118 -8.75 8.10 -15.78
CA GLN A 118 -7.90 7.77 -16.92
C GLN A 118 -6.84 8.86 -17.15
N GLU A 119 -7.21 10.14 -17.12
CA GLU A 119 -6.26 11.24 -17.26
C GLU A 119 -5.11 11.17 -16.25
N TYR A 120 -5.40 10.81 -14.99
CA TYR A 120 -4.37 10.69 -13.96
C TYR A 120 -3.51 9.44 -14.12
N VAL A 121 -4.07 8.25 -14.31
CA VAL A 121 -3.27 7.03 -14.45
C VAL A 121 -2.36 7.09 -15.68
N ASP A 122 -2.80 7.78 -16.75
CA ASP A 122 -1.97 8.04 -17.94
C ASP A 122 -0.82 9.02 -17.62
N SER A 123 -1.10 10.09 -16.88
CA SER A 123 -0.10 11.11 -16.54
C SER A 123 1.02 10.61 -15.63
N PHE A 124 0.75 9.58 -14.82
CA PHE A 124 1.74 8.95 -13.94
C PHE A 124 2.37 7.67 -14.51
N ASP A 125 2.06 7.31 -15.76
CA ASP A 125 2.59 6.11 -16.43
C ASP A 125 2.34 4.82 -15.63
N ILE A 126 1.10 4.67 -15.13
CA ILE A 126 0.64 3.50 -14.37
C ILE A 126 -0.60 2.83 -14.98
N SER A 127 -1.03 3.25 -16.16
CA SER A 127 -2.23 2.70 -16.83
C SER A 127 -2.13 1.20 -17.04
N ASP A 128 -0.95 0.69 -17.43
CA ASP A 128 -0.69 -0.72 -17.66
C ASP A 128 -0.75 -1.59 -16.40
N CYS A 129 -0.76 -0.97 -15.22
CA CYS A 129 -0.94 -1.68 -13.95
C CYS A 129 -2.39 -2.10 -13.70
N PHE A 130 -3.37 -1.50 -14.39
CA PHE A 130 -4.77 -1.69 -14.07
C PHE A 130 -5.56 -2.38 -15.18
N THR A 131 -6.23 -3.48 -14.82
CA THR A 131 -7.13 -4.22 -15.71
C THR A 131 -8.43 -3.43 -15.97
N MET A 132 -8.91 -2.66 -14.99
CA MET A 132 -10.16 -1.93 -15.06
C MET A 132 -10.16 -0.70 -14.17
N LEU A 133 -10.79 0.38 -14.64
CA LEU A 133 -11.11 1.58 -13.86
C LEU A 133 -12.63 1.69 -13.76
N VAL A 134 -13.14 1.87 -12.55
CA VAL A 134 -14.57 2.13 -12.28
C VAL A 134 -14.67 3.47 -11.56
N GLY A 135 -15.31 4.42 -12.23
CA GLY A 135 -15.62 5.74 -11.68
C GLY A 135 -17.03 5.79 -11.07
N GLY A 136 -17.31 6.86 -10.34
CA GLY A 136 -18.64 7.10 -9.76
C GLY A 136 -19.77 7.21 -10.79
N ASP A 137 -19.45 7.55 -12.05
CA ASP A 137 -20.35 7.60 -13.19
C ASP A 137 -20.60 6.24 -13.86
N ASP A 138 -19.86 5.21 -13.48
CA ASP A 138 -19.99 3.85 -14.03
C ASP A 138 -21.02 2.98 -13.29
N VAL A 139 -21.49 3.39 -12.12
CA VAL A 139 -22.35 2.59 -11.23
C VAL A 139 -23.57 3.38 -10.74
N PHE A 140 -24.64 2.65 -10.39
CA PHE A 140 -25.86 3.28 -9.89
C PHE A 140 -25.67 3.77 -8.44
N GLN A 141 -25.15 2.89 -7.56
CA GLN A 141 -24.82 3.25 -6.19
C GLN A 141 -23.29 3.34 -6.03
N GLY A 142 -22.82 4.45 -5.43
CA GLY A 142 -21.42 4.64 -5.10
C GLY A 142 -21.06 4.08 -3.71
N LYS A 143 -19.83 4.27 -3.29
CA LYS A 143 -19.37 3.98 -1.92
C LYS A 143 -20.32 4.58 -0.88
N PRO A 144 -20.68 3.89 0.18
CA PRO A 144 -20.17 2.60 0.64
C PRO A 144 -20.87 1.36 0.05
N ALA A 145 -21.78 1.52 -0.94
CA ALA A 145 -22.40 0.38 -1.61
C ALA A 145 -21.35 -0.47 -2.36
N PRO A 146 -21.55 -1.79 -2.47
CA PRO A 146 -20.59 -2.70 -3.08
C PRO A 146 -20.51 -2.60 -4.61
N ASP A 147 -21.39 -1.84 -5.26
CA ASP A 147 -21.56 -1.81 -6.72
C ASP A 147 -20.26 -1.60 -7.50
N PRO A 148 -19.34 -0.68 -7.12
CA PRO A 148 -18.09 -0.50 -7.85
C PRO A 148 -17.21 -1.75 -7.82
N VAL A 149 -17.07 -2.40 -6.66
CA VAL A 149 -16.30 -3.63 -6.51
C VAL A 149 -16.98 -4.79 -7.22
N LEU A 150 -18.31 -4.96 -7.04
CA LEU A 150 -19.06 -6.03 -7.71
C LEU A 150 -19.01 -5.91 -9.23
N LYS A 151 -19.01 -4.68 -9.79
CA LYS A 151 -18.81 -4.44 -11.21
C LYS A 151 -17.45 -4.93 -11.69
N ILE A 152 -16.38 -4.64 -10.93
CA ILE A 152 -15.02 -5.12 -11.24
C ILE A 152 -14.98 -6.65 -11.18
N LEU A 153 -15.46 -7.24 -10.07
CA LEU A 153 -15.46 -8.70 -9.89
C LEU A 153 -16.21 -9.41 -11.05
N GLY A 154 -17.40 -8.92 -11.39
CA GLY A 154 -18.20 -9.50 -12.47
C GLY A 154 -17.59 -9.34 -13.85
N SER A 155 -17.07 -8.13 -14.17
CA SER A 155 -16.49 -7.84 -15.49
C SER A 155 -15.16 -8.54 -15.73
N CYS A 156 -14.35 -8.69 -14.69
CA CYS A 156 -13.02 -9.31 -14.77
C CYS A 156 -13.04 -10.82 -14.45
N GLY A 157 -14.16 -11.38 -14.02
CA GLY A 157 -14.27 -12.77 -13.58
C GLY A 157 -13.46 -13.05 -12.30
N TRP A 158 -13.36 -12.07 -11.39
CA TRP A 158 -12.61 -12.21 -10.14
C TRP A 158 -13.49 -12.76 -9.03
N LYS A 159 -12.91 -13.59 -8.16
CA LYS A 159 -13.60 -14.06 -6.96
C LYS A 159 -13.37 -13.09 -5.81
N ALA A 160 -14.41 -12.77 -5.05
CA ALA A 160 -14.30 -11.91 -3.88
C ALA A 160 -13.30 -12.46 -2.85
N THR A 161 -13.29 -13.78 -2.62
CA THR A 161 -12.38 -14.46 -1.69
C THR A 161 -10.90 -14.41 -2.06
N GLU A 162 -10.59 -14.10 -3.34
CA GLU A 162 -9.24 -13.93 -3.86
C GLU A 162 -8.90 -12.43 -4.08
N THR A 163 -9.75 -11.52 -3.58
CA THR A 163 -9.65 -10.07 -3.82
C THR A 163 -9.54 -9.30 -2.51
N ILE A 164 -8.69 -8.29 -2.49
CA ILE A 164 -8.59 -7.31 -1.41
C ILE A 164 -8.95 -5.91 -1.92
N THR A 165 -9.76 -5.18 -1.17
CA THR A 165 -10.09 -3.77 -1.42
C THR A 165 -9.23 -2.90 -0.50
N VAL A 166 -8.54 -1.91 -1.08
CA VAL A 166 -7.61 -1.01 -0.38
C VAL A 166 -8.14 0.42 -0.47
N GLY A 167 -8.26 1.10 0.65
CA GLY A 167 -8.74 2.48 0.70
C GLY A 167 -8.38 3.19 2.00
N ASP A 168 -8.52 4.51 2.01
CA ASP A 168 -8.15 5.37 3.12
C ASP A 168 -9.36 5.92 3.90
N ALA A 169 -10.57 5.64 3.47
CA ALA A 169 -11.80 6.09 4.11
C ALA A 169 -12.69 4.91 4.55
N SER A 170 -13.53 5.13 5.56
CA SER A 170 -14.48 4.10 6.04
C SER A 170 -15.40 3.59 4.93
N VAL A 171 -15.80 4.45 3.99
CA VAL A 171 -16.65 4.08 2.85
C VAL A 171 -15.98 3.06 1.91
N ASP A 172 -14.66 3.03 1.80
CA ASP A 172 -13.91 2.06 1.01
C ASP A 172 -13.94 0.69 1.66
N ILE A 173 -13.71 0.68 2.97
CA ILE A 173 -13.69 -0.56 3.76
C ILE A 173 -15.08 -1.19 3.79
N LEU A 174 -16.12 -0.38 4.02
CA LEU A 174 -17.51 -0.84 4.00
C LEU A 174 -17.91 -1.36 2.62
N MET A 175 -17.51 -0.69 1.53
CA MET A 175 -17.72 -1.14 0.14
C MET A 175 -17.08 -2.51 -0.11
N GLY A 176 -15.81 -2.68 0.27
CA GLY A 176 -15.09 -3.95 0.11
C GLY A 176 -15.71 -5.07 0.93
N ARG A 177 -16.05 -4.83 2.20
CA ARG A 177 -16.73 -5.80 3.08
C ARG A 177 -18.08 -6.21 2.52
N ALA A 178 -18.90 -5.24 2.06
CA ALA A 178 -20.21 -5.51 1.46
C ALA A 178 -20.09 -6.31 0.16
N ALA A 179 -19.00 -6.19 -0.59
CA ALA A 179 -18.70 -6.99 -1.77
C ALA A 179 -18.10 -8.39 -1.42
N GLY A 180 -17.83 -8.67 -0.14
CA GLY A 180 -17.26 -9.93 0.33
C GLY A 180 -15.76 -10.09 0.09
N THR A 181 -15.03 -8.99 -0.16
CA THR A 181 -13.57 -9.01 -0.29
C THR A 181 -12.89 -8.85 1.08
N ALA A 182 -11.63 -9.28 1.19
CA ALA A 182 -10.77 -8.78 2.24
C ALA A 182 -10.59 -7.26 2.07
N THR A 183 -10.21 -6.54 3.15
CA THR A 183 -10.03 -5.09 3.11
C THR A 183 -8.73 -4.68 3.77
N CYS A 184 -8.10 -3.63 3.25
CA CYS A 184 -6.92 -3.02 3.85
C CYS A 184 -7.12 -1.51 3.96
N ALA A 185 -7.15 -0.98 5.18
CA ALA A 185 -7.19 0.44 5.42
C ALA A 185 -5.76 1.02 5.38
N VAL A 186 -5.55 2.08 4.59
CA VAL A 186 -4.32 2.88 4.66
C VAL A 186 -4.59 4.11 5.50
N THR A 187 -3.69 4.41 6.46
CA THR A 187 -3.93 5.44 7.49
C THR A 187 -3.28 6.80 7.20
N TYR A 188 -2.59 6.92 6.06
CA TYR A 188 -1.93 8.15 5.62
C TYR A 188 -2.85 9.07 4.79
N GLY A 189 -4.05 8.62 4.45
CA GLY A 189 -5.02 9.35 3.62
C GLY A 189 -5.91 10.32 4.39
N ASN A 190 -7.19 10.41 4.00
CA ASN A 190 -8.13 11.40 4.51
C ASN A 190 -8.95 10.92 5.71
N GLY A 191 -9.17 9.61 5.85
CA GLY A 191 -9.96 9.03 6.94
C GLY A 191 -9.24 9.10 8.29
N THR A 192 -10.02 9.29 9.35
CA THR A 192 -9.48 9.27 10.71
C THR A 192 -9.24 7.84 11.20
N MET A 193 -8.30 7.67 12.13
CA MET A 193 -8.03 6.35 12.73
C MET A 193 -9.29 5.75 13.38
N GLU A 194 -10.13 6.58 14.02
CA GLU A 194 -11.35 6.15 14.67
C GLU A 194 -12.37 5.59 13.65
N GLU A 195 -12.60 6.31 12.54
CA GLU A 195 -13.49 5.87 11.46
C GLU A 195 -13.00 4.59 10.79
N LEU A 196 -11.69 4.49 10.54
CA LEU A 196 -11.10 3.30 9.94
C LEU A 196 -11.24 2.09 10.86
N LEU A 197 -10.94 2.22 12.15
CA LEU A 197 -11.12 1.14 13.13
C LEU A 197 -12.59 0.72 13.25
N SER A 198 -13.52 1.69 13.27
CA SER A 198 -14.96 1.43 13.35
C SER A 198 -15.51 0.70 12.12
N SER A 199 -14.85 0.83 10.96
CA SER A 199 -15.22 0.11 9.74
C SER A 199 -14.73 -1.35 9.71
N GLU A 200 -13.95 -1.79 10.72
CA GLU A 200 -13.43 -3.15 10.91
C GLU A 200 -12.69 -3.69 9.68
N PRO A 201 -11.60 -3.05 9.22
CA PRO A 201 -10.81 -3.56 8.11
C PRO A 201 -10.13 -4.90 8.45
N THR A 202 -9.90 -5.75 7.45
CA THR A 202 -9.14 -7.00 7.64
C THR A 202 -7.68 -6.71 8.01
N PHE A 203 -7.11 -5.64 7.40
CA PHE A 203 -5.75 -5.18 7.62
C PHE A 203 -5.71 -3.66 7.71
N MET A 204 -4.69 -3.13 8.36
CA MET A 204 -4.35 -1.71 8.37
C MET A 204 -2.86 -1.52 8.14
N THR A 205 -2.49 -0.47 7.43
CA THR A 205 -1.10 -0.07 7.25
C THR A 205 -0.99 1.46 7.09
N ASP A 206 0.13 2.03 7.50
CA ASP A 206 0.44 3.44 7.32
C ASP A 206 1.48 3.69 6.21
N THR A 207 1.88 2.64 5.49
CA THR A 207 2.73 2.77 4.32
C THR A 207 2.20 1.91 3.17
N PHE A 208 2.24 2.44 1.95
CA PHE A 208 1.81 1.67 0.78
C PHE A 208 2.74 0.49 0.47
N ASN A 209 4.02 0.60 0.82
CA ASN A 209 5.00 -0.47 0.63
C ASN A 209 4.66 -1.75 1.41
N ALA A 210 4.01 -1.63 2.57
CA ALA A 210 3.58 -2.76 3.39
C ALA A 210 2.52 -3.63 2.72
N LEU A 211 1.81 -3.10 1.74
CA LEU A 211 0.76 -3.86 1.04
C LEU A 211 1.31 -5.12 0.37
N ARG A 212 2.50 -5.06 -0.22
CA ARG A 212 3.09 -6.18 -0.96
C ARG A 212 3.38 -7.41 -0.09
N PRO A 213 4.05 -7.32 1.07
CA PRO A 213 4.15 -8.46 1.99
C PRO A 213 2.79 -8.91 2.54
N ILE A 214 1.85 -7.98 2.81
CA ILE A 214 0.51 -8.33 3.31
C ILE A 214 -0.26 -9.19 2.30
N VAL A 215 -0.31 -8.79 1.02
CA VAL A 215 -1.03 -9.58 -0.01
C VAL A 215 -0.35 -10.91 -0.32
N ARG A 216 0.92 -11.04 0.00
CA ARG A 216 1.68 -12.30 -0.07
C ARG A 216 1.46 -13.21 1.13
N GLY A 217 0.79 -12.75 2.17
CA GLY A 217 0.40 -13.51 3.34
C GLY A 217 1.35 -13.40 4.53
N VAL A 218 2.27 -12.43 4.54
CA VAL A 218 3.05 -12.10 5.73
C VAL A 218 2.13 -11.56 6.82
N ASN A 219 2.36 -11.94 8.06
CA ASN A 219 1.59 -11.48 9.21
C ASN A 219 1.64 -9.94 9.31
N PRO A 220 0.49 -9.23 9.28
CA PRO A 220 0.44 -7.78 9.25
C PRO A 220 1.07 -7.09 10.46
N GLU A 221 1.01 -7.71 11.64
CA GLU A 221 1.65 -7.15 12.85
C GLU A 221 3.18 -7.20 12.74
N ILE A 222 3.73 -8.25 12.13
CA ILE A 222 5.15 -8.34 11.83
C ILE A 222 5.53 -7.29 10.80
N VAL A 223 4.73 -7.14 9.73
CA VAL A 223 4.96 -6.10 8.71
C VAL A 223 4.95 -4.71 9.33
N LYS A 224 3.94 -4.40 10.16
CA LYS A 224 3.83 -3.13 10.88
C LYS A 224 5.06 -2.86 11.74
N TYR A 225 5.48 -3.83 12.54
CA TYR A 225 6.68 -3.70 13.37
C TYR A 225 7.92 -3.42 12.53
N VAL A 226 8.12 -4.16 11.45
CA VAL A 226 9.27 -4.01 10.55
C VAL A 226 9.28 -2.62 9.92
N GLU A 227 8.16 -2.15 9.40
CA GLU A 227 8.09 -0.83 8.74
C GLU A 227 8.40 0.33 9.71
N HIS A 228 7.98 0.23 10.98
CA HIS A 228 8.16 1.31 11.97
C HIS A 228 9.48 1.23 12.74
N SER A 229 9.96 0.02 13.03
CA SER A 229 11.06 -0.17 13.97
C SER A 229 12.35 -0.68 13.31
N ILE A 230 12.25 -1.38 12.19
CA ILE A 230 13.39 -2.01 11.54
C ILE A 230 13.84 -1.24 10.29
N ILE A 231 12.94 -0.99 9.34
CA ILE A 231 13.26 -0.29 8.09
C ILE A 231 13.89 1.10 8.33
N PRO A 232 13.43 1.93 9.29
CA PRO A 232 14.06 3.23 9.55
C PRO A 232 15.54 3.17 9.96
N ARG A 233 15.99 2.05 10.55
CA ARG A 233 17.38 1.87 10.96
C ARG A 233 18.36 1.81 9.78
N TYR A 234 17.85 1.53 8.58
CA TYR A 234 18.64 1.50 7.34
C TYR A 234 18.98 2.89 6.79
N ASP A 235 18.35 3.96 7.29
CA ASP A 235 18.64 5.34 6.85
C ASP A 235 20.05 5.80 7.25
N ASP A 236 20.58 5.26 8.34
CA ASP A 236 21.90 5.61 8.88
C ASP A 236 23.05 4.88 8.15
N PHE A 237 22.74 3.95 7.25
CA PHE A 237 23.74 3.19 6.52
C PHE A 237 24.22 3.91 5.25
N ASP A 238 25.30 3.43 4.67
CA ASP A 238 25.81 3.97 3.42
C ASP A 238 24.83 3.74 2.25
N LYS A 239 25.04 4.46 1.14
CA LYS A 239 24.14 4.47 -0.02
C LYS A 239 23.80 3.08 -0.57
N ALA A 240 24.71 2.09 -0.40
CA ALA A 240 24.52 0.73 -0.92
C ALA A 240 23.62 -0.15 -0.04
N HIS A 241 23.43 0.22 1.24
CA HIS A 241 22.74 -0.59 2.25
C HIS A 241 21.55 0.15 2.89
N ARG A 242 20.96 1.12 2.18
CA ARG A 242 19.77 1.87 2.62
C ARG A 242 18.48 1.09 2.38
N ARG A 243 17.35 1.74 2.70
CA ARG A 243 15.99 1.18 2.58
C ARG A 243 15.72 0.49 1.24
N ASP A 244 16.23 1.03 0.14
CA ASP A 244 16.03 0.44 -1.19
C ASP A 244 16.66 -0.96 -1.32
N HIS A 245 17.83 -1.14 -0.71
CA HIS A 245 18.49 -2.43 -0.69
C HIS A 245 17.70 -3.46 0.10
N VAL A 246 17.37 -3.16 1.37
CA VAL A 246 16.64 -4.13 2.20
C VAL A 246 15.26 -4.46 1.58
N ARG A 247 14.56 -3.48 0.99
CA ARG A 247 13.31 -3.74 0.28
C ARG A 247 13.50 -4.68 -0.90
N MET A 248 14.55 -4.50 -1.67
CA MET A 248 14.90 -5.41 -2.77
C MET A 248 15.16 -6.84 -2.24
N VAL A 249 15.92 -6.98 -1.16
CA VAL A 249 16.21 -8.31 -0.58
C VAL A 249 14.92 -8.97 -0.05
N ILE A 250 14.04 -8.20 0.60
CA ILE A 250 12.72 -8.68 1.01
C ILE A 250 11.94 -9.20 -0.20
N ASP A 251 11.85 -8.39 -1.25
CA ASP A 251 11.08 -8.71 -2.44
C ASP A 251 11.58 -9.96 -3.15
N GLN A 252 12.88 -10.09 -3.32
CA GLN A 252 13.50 -11.26 -3.93
C GLN A 252 13.34 -12.51 -3.05
N SER A 253 13.52 -12.38 -1.73
CA SER A 253 13.29 -13.49 -0.80
C SER A 253 11.86 -14.02 -0.90
N LEU A 254 10.86 -13.13 -0.84
CA LEU A 254 9.45 -13.50 -0.96
C LEU A 254 9.10 -14.05 -2.37
N CYS A 255 9.80 -13.61 -3.42
CA CYS A 255 9.64 -14.16 -4.76
C CYS A 255 10.18 -15.61 -4.84
N LEU A 256 11.34 -15.87 -4.27
CA LEU A 256 11.93 -17.22 -4.22
C LEU A 256 11.06 -18.21 -3.43
N LEU A 257 10.42 -17.73 -2.35
CA LEU A 257 9.52 -18.56 -1.53
C LEU A 257 8.33 -19.14 -2.29
N ARG A 258 7.91 -18.54 -3.40
CA ARG A 258 6.82 -19.10 -4.23
C ARG A 258 7.14 -20.52 -4.73
N ARG A 259 8.42 -20.89 -4.80
CA ARG A 259 8.90 -22.20 -5.23
C ARG A 259 9.22 -23.13 -4.06
N LEU A 260 9.07 -22.65 -2.82
CA LEU A 260 9.44 -23.31 -1.57
C LEU A 260 8.27 -23.18 -0.57
N PRO A 261 7.09 -23.76 -0.88
CA PRO A 261 5.88 -23.57 -0.09
C PRO A 261 5.96 -24.16 1.32
N GLU A 262 6.96 -25.01 1.60
CA GLU A 262 7.24 -25.57 2.91
C GLU A 262 7.89 -24.57 3.89
N LEU A 263 8.42 -23.45 3.38
CA LEU A 263 9.04 -22.43 4.23
C LEU A 263 7.99 -21.47 4.80
N ASN A 264 8.17 -21.12 6.07
CA ASN A 264 7.34 -20.11 6.72
C ASN A 264 7.68 -18.72 6.17
N ILE A 265 6.68 -18.03 5.63
CA ILE A 265 6.85 -16.72 4.96
C ILE A 265 7.22 -15.62 5.95
N ASP A 266 6.69 -15.66 7.19
CA ASP A 266 7.00 -14.68 8.24
C ASP A 266 8.47 -14.76 8.65
N MET A 267 8.99 -16.00 8.79
CA MET A 267 10.42 -16.22 9.08
C MET A 267 11.30 -15.64 7.96
N ALA A 268 11.00 -15.95 6.71
CA ALA A 268 11.78 -15.47 5.57
C ALA A 268 11.73 -13.93 5.44
N TYR A 269 10.56 -13.33 5.71
CA TYR A 269 10.40 -11.88 5.74
C TYR A 269 11.28 -11.25 6.82
N CYS A 270 11.25 -11.78 8.05
CA CYS A 270 12.11 -11.29 9.13
C CYS A 270 13.60 -11.48 8.83
N ILE A 271 14.02 -12.63 8.30
CA ILE A 271 15.41 -12.89 7.92
C ILE A 271 15.88 -11.82 6.92
N ALA A 272 15.11 -11.59 5.87
CA ALA A 272 15.42 -10.58 4.86
C ALA A 272 15.47 -9.15 5.43
N THR A 273 14.62 -8.83 6.43
CA THR A 273 14.60 -7.49 7.02
C THR A 273 15.72 -7.25 8.02
N PHE A 274 16.30 -8.28 8.62
CA PHE A 274 17.35 -8.15 9.64
C PHE A 274 18.75 -8.40 9.09
N HIS A 275 18.92 -8.85 7.85
CA HIS A 275 20.20 -9.38 7.35
C HIS A 275 21.40 -8.43 7.51
N ASP A 276 21.20 -7.14 7.30
CA ASP A 276 22.27 -6.13 7.31
C ASP A 276 22.25 -5.18 8.52
N LEU A 277 21.37 -5.37 9.51
CA LEU A 277 21.28 -4.47 10.67
C LEU A 277 22.57 -4.39 11.48
N GLY A 278 23.40 -5.41 11.43
CA GLY A 278 24.70 -5.44 12.10
C GLY A 278 25.77 -4.55 11.48
N LEU A 279 25.48 -3.88 10.35
CA LEU A 279 26.39 -2.88 9.77
C LEU A 279 26.68 -1.71 10.71
N VAL A 280 25.82 -1.48 11.71
CA VAL A 280 26.05 -0.52 12.79
C VAL A 280 27.36 -0.82 13.54
N ASP A 281 27.75 -2.08 13.67
CA ASP A 281 28.98 -2.53 14.33
C ASP A 281 30.18 -2.68 13.35
N GLY A 282 30.00 -2.27 12.08
CA GLY A 282 31.03 -2.33 11.04
C GLY A 282 30.94 -3.52 10.10
N ARG A 283 31.55 -3.42 8.92
CA ARG A 283 31.37 -4.34 7.79
C ARG A 283 31.91 -5.75 7.96
N GLU A 284 32.98 -5.94 8.78
CA GLU A 284 33.71 -7.20 8.79
C GLU A 284 32.88 -8.39 9.29
N LYS A 285 32.14 -8.17 10.38
CA LYS A 285 31.32 -9.20 11.06
C LYS A 285 29.85 -8.85 11.15
N HIS A 286 29.35 -7.94 10.27
CA HIS A 286 27.97 -7.48 10.35
C HIS A 286 26.95 -8.62 10.32
N HIS A 287 27.17 -9.68 9.54
CA HIS A 287 26.28 -10.83 9.48
C HIS A 287 26.09 -11.52 10.84
N ILE A 288 27.17 -11.67 11.64
CA ILE A 288 27.07 -12.21 13.00
C ILE A 288 26.35 -11.22 13.93
N ALA A 289 26.64 -9.93 13.81
CA ALA A 289 25.95 -8.89 14.58
C ALA A 289 24.46 -8.83 14.23
N SER A 290 24.10 -8.92 12.96
CA SER A 290 22.71 -8.99 12.48
C SER A 290 21.97 -10.18 13.07
N GLY A 291 22.58 -11.37 13.09
CA GLY A 291 22.00 -12.56 13.72
C GLY A 291 21.72 -12.36 15.21
N LYS A 292 22.64 -11.72 15.95
CA LYS A 292 22.45 -11.40 17.37
C LYS A 292 21.33 -10.35 17.60
N ILE A 293 21.21 -9.36 16.70
CA ILE A 293 20.14 -8.37 16.76
C ILE A 293 18.80 -9.06 16.60
N LEU A 294 18.64 -9.96 15.64
CA LEU A 294 17.42 -10.72 15.45
C LEU A 294 17.13 -11.62 16.68
N GLU A 295 18.11 -12.36 17.15
CA GLU A 295 17.99 -13.27 18.31
C GLU A 295 17.52 -12.52 19.57
N SER A 296 17.99 -11.30 19.79
CA SER A 296 17.67 -10.49 20.97
C SER A 296 16.41 -9.65 20.82
N ASP A 297 15.77 -9.62 19.64
CA ASP A 297 14.63 -8.78 19.38
C ASP A 297 13.39 -9.30 20.12
N SER A 298 12.88 -8.52 21.08
CA SER A 298 11.80 -8.92 21.98
C SER A 298 10.46 -9.07 21.25
N PHE A 299 10.21 -8.27 20.19
CA PHE A 299 8.96 -8.38 19.43
C PHE A 299 8.95 -9.65 18.59
N ILE A 300 10.02 -9.93 17.86
CA ILE A 300 10.16 -11.15 17.04
C ILE A 300 10.01 -12.41 17.91
N ARG A 301 10.57 -12.42 19.10
CA ARG A 301 10.45 -13.53 20.06
C ARG A 301 9.02 -13.81 20.54
N THR A 302 8.07 -12.90 20.36
CA THR A 302 6.66 -13.15 20.68
C THR A 302 5.94 -13.98 19.61
N TYR A 303 6.47 -14.02 18.40
CA TYR A 303 5.87 -14.70 17.25
C TYR A 303 6.50 -16.04 16.91
N PHE A 304 7.74 -16.28 17.34
CA PHE A 304 8.51 -17.46 16.95
C PHE A 304 9.04 -18.22 18.16
N THR A 305 9.09 -19.55 18.03
CA THR A 305 9.71 -20.43 19.02
C THR A 305 11.24 -20.26 19.05
N GLU A 306 11.89 -20.66 20.14
CA GLU A 306 13.37 -20.62 20.25
C GLU A 306 14.05 -21.33 19.06
N GLN A 307 13.55 -22.49 18.66
CA GLN A 307 14.09 -23.24 17.52
C GLN A 307 13.94 -22.45 16.20
N GLN A 308 12.84 -21.74 16.00
CA GLN A 308 12.66 -20.88 14.83
C GLN A 308 13.61 -19.68 14.87
N ILE A 309 13.79 -19.07 16.04
CA ILE A 309 14.75 -17.96 16.23
C ILE A 309 16.19 -18.41 15.90
N ASP A 310 16.60 -19.61 16.35
CA ASP A 310 17.91 -20.16 16.02
C ASP A 310 18.09 -20.35 14.50
N ILE A 311 17.09 -20.90 13.82
CA ILE A 311 17.10 -21.05 12.36
C ILE A 311 17.18 -19.70 11.66
N MET A 312 16.40 -18.71 12.13
CA MET A 312 16.40 -17.36 11.55
C MET A 312 17.73 -16.65 11.75
N LYS A 313 18.31 -16.73 12.95
CA LYS A 313 19.64 -16.21 13.27
C LYS A 313 20.69 -16.81 12.34
N GLU A 314 20.73 -18.14 12.24
CA GLU A 314 21.67 -18.83 11.36
C GLU A 314 21.52 -18.41 9.91
N ALA A 315 20.27 -18.24 9.43
CA ALA A 315 20.02 -17.78 8.07
C ALA A 315 20.47 -16.34 7.83
N VAL A 316 20.27 -15.45 8.82
CA VAL A 316 20.80 -14.07 8.77
C VAL A 316 22.33 -14.09 8.71
N GLU A 317 22.99 -14.92 9.49
CA GLU A 317 24.46 -15.06 9.46
C GLU A 317 24.96 -15.59 8.11
N ASP A 318 24.17 -16.42 7.43
CA ASP A 318 24.52 -17.10 6.18
C ASP A 318 24.40 -16.20 4.93
N HIS A 319 23.74 -15.00 5.01
CA HIS A 319 23.53 -14.15 3.83
C HIS A 319 24.86 -13.76 3.14
N ARG A 320 25.94 -13.61 3.91
CA ARG A 320 27.29 -13.29 3.41
C ARG A 320 28.08 -14.51 2.96
N ALA A 321 27.49 -15.67 2.78
CA ALA A 321 28.21 -16.89 2.37
C ALA A 321 28.96 -16.70 1.04
N SER A 322 30.17 -16.15 1.12
CA SER A 322 31.08 -15.98 -0.01
C SER A 322 31.76 -17.32 -0.34
N GLY A 323 31.07 -18.15 -1.12
CA GLY A 323 31.67 -19.22 -1.93
C GLY A 323 32.40 -20.38 -1.23
N LYS A 324 32.73 -20.28 0.04
CA LYS A 324 33.49 -21.33 0.77
C LYS A 324 32.65 -22.14 1.77
N THR A 325 31.52 -21.60 2.25
CA THR A 325 30.60 -22.29 3.15
C THR A 325 29.18 -22.24 2.57
N LYS A 326 28.53 -23.39 2.44
CA LYS A 326 27.11 -23.44 2.05
C LYS A 326 26.25 -22.92 3.21
N PRO A 327 25.18 -22.16 2.93
CA PRO A 327 24.19 -21.81 3.94
C PRO A 327 23.66 -23.06 4.68
N ARG A 328 23.44 -22.94 5.99
CA ARG A 328 23.01 -24.04 6.88
C ARG A 328 21.57 -24.48 6.66
N SER A 329 20.74 -23.63 6.06
CA SER A 329 19.32 -23.90 5.84
C SER A 329 18.85 -23.36 4.47
N LEU A 330 17.64 -23.81 4.05
CA LEU A 330 16.99 -23.21 2.87
C LEU A 330 16.70 -21.73 3.05
N TYR A 331 16.41 -21.27 4.28
CA TYR A 331 16.25 -19.84 4.56
C TYR A 331 17.55 -19.05 4.31
N GLY A 332 18.69 -19.60 4.76
CA GLY A 332 20.01 -19.02 4.49
C GLY A 332 20.32 -18.96 2.99
N MET A 333 19.91 -19.99 2.22
CA MET A 333 20.07 -19.98 0.76
C MET A 333 19.20 -18.87 0.13
N VAL A 334 17.94 -18.75 0.53
CA VAL A 334 17.00 -17.75 0.01
C VAL A 334 17.53 -16.33 0.22
N VAL A 335 17.94 -15.98 1.45
CA VAL A 335 18.43 -14.62 1.72
C VAL A 335 19.76 -14.33 1.04
N ALA A 336 20.68 -15.31 0.98
CA ALA A 336 21.97 -15.15 0.31
C ALA A 336 21.82 -14.97 -1.21
N ASP A 337 20.89 -15.68 -1.83
CA ASP A 337 20.59 -15.52 -3.26
C ASP A 337 19.87 -14.20 -3.53
N ALA A 338 18.91 -13.80 -2.66
CA ALA A 338 18.22 -12.54 -2.76
C ALA A 338 19.14 -11.33 -2.65
N ASP A 339 20.10 -11.36 -1.71
CA ASP A 339 21.09 -10.29 -1.51
C ASP A 339 22.08 -10.18 -2.69
N ARG A 340 22.38 -11.30 -3.35
CA ARG A 340 23.25 -11.33 -4.53
C ARG A 340 22.55 -10.96 -5.83
N PHE A 341 21.24 -10.99 -5.87
CA PHE A 341 20.44 -10.68 -7.08
C PHE A 341 20.47 -9.18 -7.37
N ILE A 342 21.63 -8.69 -7.80
CA ILE A 342 21.85 -7.29 -8.17
C ILE A 342 21.81 -7.20 -9.69
N GLU A 343 20.73 -6.70 -10.27
CA GLU A 343 20.68 -6.34 -11.68
C GLU A 343 21.73 -5.27 -11.99
N ALA A 344 22.40 -5.36 -13.17
CA ALA A 344 23.45 -4.43 -13.58
C ALA A 344 23.02 -2.95 -13.50
N GLU A 345 21.76 -2.65 -13.81
CA GLU A 345 21.16 -1.32 -13.70
C GLU A 345 21.12 -0.78 -12.25
N THR A 346 20.87 -1.66 -11.29
CA THR A 346 20.83 -1.33 -9.85
C THR A 346 22.26 -1.02 -9.35
N ILE A 347 23.27 -1.73 -9.84
CA ILE A 347 24.69 -1.43 -9.54
C ILE A 347 25.06 -0.04 -10.05
N ILE A 348 24.68 0.29 -11.30
CA ILE A 348 25.00 1.58 -11.92
C ILE A 348 24.34 2.73 -11.13
N ARG A 349 23.05 2.62 -10.78
CA ARG A 349 22.33 3.64 -9.99
C ARG A 349 22.90 3.87 -8.58
N ARG A 350 23.55 2.85 -7.99
CA ARG A 350 24.17 2.94 -6.66
C ARG A 350 25.58 3.53 -6.68
N THR A 351 26.25 3.48 -7.83
CA THR A 351 27.65 3.91 -7.99
C THR A 351 27.77 5.37 -8.43
N ILE A 352 26.73 5.95 -9.00
CA ILE A 352 26.62 7.37 -9.39
C ILE A 352 25.93 8.17 -8.27
#